data_dd71c6f75f629f722df019698c9c3f34
#
_entry.id   dd71c6f75f629f722df019698c9c3f34
#
_cell.length_a   1.000
_cell.length_b   1.000
_cell.length_c   1.000
_cell.angle_alpha   90.00
_cell.angle_beta   90.00
_cell.angle_gamma   90.00
#
_symmetry.space_group_name_H-M   'P 1'
#
loop_
_entity.id
_entity.type
_entity.pdbx_description
1 polymer ?
#
loop_
_entity_poly.entity_id
_entity_poly.type
_entity_poly.pdbx_seq_one_letter_code
_entity_poly.pdbx_strand_id
1 'polypeptide(L)'
;MKLYNILKSIILESSDSKVIDSIKNRNLVTIYYKGDKNGGRGLRSIEPYCFGYSKSGNKVLRAWDIEGASHTASIGEQPLPGWRLFRLDRIGSYAIDPKEKFDSSKPNYNPNDKGMKSIMICAEFENLEI
;
A
#
# COMPACT_ATOMS: atom_id res chain seq x y z
N MET A 1 7.24 5.06 -33.46
CA MET A 1 6.49 4.08 -33.14
C MET A 1 5.73 4.30 -31.88
N LYS A 2 4.62 4.85 -32.05
CA LYS A 2 3.84 5.30 -30.94
C LYS A 2 3.19 4.18 -30.15
N LEU A 3 2.68 3.16 -30.86
CA LEU A 3 2.03 2.07 -30.17
C LEU A 3 2.99 1.32 -29.27
N TYR A 4 4.20 1.07 -29.74
CA TYR A 4 5.20 0.38 -28.94
C TYR A 4 5.50 1.17 -27.68
N ASN A 5 5.65 2.50 -27.80
CA ASN A 5 5.95 3.33 -26.65
C ASN A 5 4.81 3.35 -25.66
N ILE A 6 3.58 3.34 -26.13
CA ILE A 6 2.43 3.29 -25.24
C ILE A 6 2.39 1.98 -24.49
N LEU A 7 2.59 0.86 -25.17
CA LEU A 7 2.58 -0.45 -24.50
C LEU A 7 3.69 -0.58 -23.50
N LYS A 8 4.88 -0.08 -23.84
CA LYS A 8 6.01 -0.13 -22.92
C LYS A 8 5.73 0.70 -21.67
N SER A 9 5.15 1.87 -21.86
CA SER A 9 4.81 2.74 -20.75
C SER A 9 3.79 2.08 -19.83
N ILE A 10 2.78 1.44 -20.38
CA ILE A 10 1.77 0.75 -19.59
C ILE A 10 2.41 -0.37 -18.78
N ILE A 11 3.29 -1.15 -19.39
CA ILE A 11 3.94 -2.25 -18.68
C ILE A 11 4.81 -1.72 -17.54
N LEU A 12 5.60 -0.68 -17.80
CA LEU A 12 6.49 -0.14 -16.80
C LEU A 12 5.76 0.47 -15.61
N GLU A 13 4.56 0.99 -15.85
CA GLU A 13 3.80 1.68 -14.80
C GLU A 13 2.69 0.84 -14.21
N SER A 14 2.54 -0.41 -14.62
CA SER A 14 1.38 -1.20 -14.24
C SER A 14 1.25 -1.40 -12.73
N SER A 15 2.37 -1.60 -12.02
CA SER A 15 2.29 -1.80 -10.58
C SER A 15 1.91 -0.53 -9.86
N ASP A 16 2.45 0.61 -10.28
CA ASP A 16 2.09 1.89 -9.68
C ASP A 16 0.62 2.20 -9.95
N SER A 17 0.13 1.91 -11.15
CA SER A 17 -1.27 2.13 -11.50
C SER A 17 -2.20 1.33 -10.60
N LYS A 18 -1.87 0.08 -10.32
CA LYS A 18 -2.70 -0.74 -9.43
C LYS A 18 -2.74 -0.14 -8.02
N VAL A 19 -1.61 0.30 -7.52
CA VAL A 19 -1.55 0.90 -6.20
C VAL A 19 -2.41 2.16 -6.17
N ILE A 20 -2.24 3.03 -7.15
CA ILE A 20 -2.98 4.27 -7.22
C ILE A 20 -4.49 4.01 -7.31
N ASP A 21 -4.89 3.08 -8.17
CA ASP A 21 -6.31 2.77 -8.33
C ASP A 21 -6.91 2.22 -7.05
N SER A 22 -6.18 1.36 -6.35
CA SER A 22 -6.70 0.79 -5.11
C SER A 22 -6.88 1.86 -4.03
N ILE A 23 -6.01 2.86 -4.01
CA ILE A 23 -6.13 3.96 -3.05
C ILE A 23 -7.31 4.85 -3.43
N LYS A 24 -7.42 5.21 -4.70
CA LYS A 24 -8.52 6.06 -5.16
C LYS A 24 -9.87 5.43 -4.89
N ASN A 25 -9.98 4.15 -5.13
CA ASN A 25 -11.25 3.44 -4.99
C ASN A 25 -11.44 2.84 -3.62
N ARG A 26 -10.45 2.94 -2.77
CA ARG A 26 -10.47 2.41 -1.40
C ARG A 26 -10.83 0.92 -1.38
N ASN A 27 -10.16 0.15 -2.24
CA ASN A 27 -10.36 -1.29 -2.30
C ASN A 27 -9.45 -1.99 -1.29
N LEU A 28 -9.93 -3.10 -0.75
CA LEU A 28 -9.07 -4.00 -0.02
C LEU A 28 -8.14 -4.68 -1.00
N VAL A 29 -6.95 -5.01 -0.53
CA VAL A 29 -5.91 -5.58 -1.38
C VAL A 29 -5.25 -6.73 -0.64
N THR A 30 -4.89 -7.76 -1.37
CA THR A 30 -4.06 -8.84 -0.84
C THR A 30 -2.71 -8.75 -1.54
N ILE A 31 -1.64 -8.67 -0.74
CA ILE A 31 -0.29 -8.64 -1.29
C ILE A 31 0.48 -9.87 -0.83
N TYR A 32 1.48 -10.26 -1.63
CA TYR A 32 2.51 -11.17 -1.16
C TYR A 32 3.73 -10.31 -0.85
N TYR A 33 4.08 -10.22 0.42
CA TYR A 33 5.22 -9.42 0.85
C TYR A 33 6.42 -10.33 1.03
N LYS A 34 7.54 -9.94 0.42
CA LYS A 34 8.74 -10.77 0.48
C LYS A 34 9.44 -10.68 1.83
N GLY A 35 9.02 -9.71 2.63
CA GLY A 35 9.61 -9.54 3.95
C GLY A 35 11.00 -8.92 3.88
N ASP A 36 11.71 -9.02 4.98
CA ASP A 36 13.10 -8.58 5.04
C ASP A 36 13.94 -9.75 5.55
N LYS A 37 15.19 -9.49 5.84
CA LYS A 37 16.08 -10.56 6.26
C LYS A 37 15.67 -11.17 7.61
N ASN A 38 14.82 -10.48 8.36
CA ASN A 38 14.35 -10.97 9.66
C ASN A 38 13.01 -11.70 9.58
N GLY A 39 12.41 -11.78 8.40
CA GLY A 39 11.13 -12.45 8.24
C GLY A 39 10.03 -11.55 7.73
N GLY A 40 8.78 -11.89 8.06
CA GLY A 40 7.62 -11.11 7.62
C GLY A 40 7.13 -11.47 6.23
N ARG A 41 7.62 -12.57 5.66
CA ARG A 41 7.24 -13.02 4.33
C ARG A 41 5.87 -13.68 4.35
N GLY A 42 5.06 -13.39 3.37
CA GLY A 42 3.79 -14.08 3.20
C GLY A 42 2.69 -13.17 2.70
N LEU A 43 1.49 -13.73 2.66
CA LEU A 43 0.31 -13.00 2.22
C LEU A 43 -0.18 -12.06 3.32
N ARG A 44 -0.67 -10.89 2.91
CA ARG A 44 -1.25 -9.93 3.84
C ARG A 44 -2.49 -9.29 3.22
N SER A 45 -3.51 -9.07 4.05
CA SER A 45 -4.70 -8.33 3.65
C SER A 45 -4.55 -6.91 4.17
N ILE A 46 -4.64 -5.94 3.29
CA ILE A 46 -4.36 -4.55 3.65
C ILE A 46 -5.42 -3.59 3.10
N GLU A 47 -5.52 -2.43 3.76
CA GLU A 47 -6.24 -1.27 3.24
C GLU A 47 -5.17 -0.24 2.86
N PRO A 48 -4.98 0.05 1.56
CA PRO A 48 -3.93 0.98 1.14
C PRO A 48 -4.39 2.43 1.32
N TYR A 49 -3.54 3.26 1.91
CA TYR A 49 -3.90 4.64 2.23
C TYR A 49 -3.08 5.70 1.51
N CYS A 50 -1.75 5.61 1.54
CA CYS A 50 -0.91 6.62 0.91
C CYS A 50 0.24 5.97 0.17
N PHE A 51 0.58 6.54 -0.98
CA PHE A 51 1.67 6.06 -1.83
C PHE A 51 2.60 7.22 -2.14
N GLY A 52 3.87 7.00 -2.02
CA GLY A 52 4.85 8.03 -2.30
C GLY A 52 6.27 7.50 -2.21
N TYR A 53 7.20 8.42 -1.93
CA TYR A 53 8.63 8.09 -1.86
C TYR A 53 9.16 8.42 -0.47
N SER A 54 9.95 7.51 0.07
CA SER A 54 10.63 7.73 1.34
C SER A 54 11.81 8.66 1.14
N LYS A 55 12.45 9.06 2.25
CA LYS A 55 13.64 9.90 2.18
C LYS A 55 14.77 9.25 1.41
N SER A 56 14.82 7.92 1.43
CA SER A 56 15.84 7.17 0.69
C SER A 56 15.52 7.03 -0.79
N GLY A 57 14.37 7.52 -1.25
CA GLY A 57 14.00 7.42 -2.64
C GLY A 57 13.30 6.13 -3.02
N ASN A 58 12.91 5.32 -2.05
CA ASN A 58 12.17 4.10 -2.32
C ASN A 58 10.69 4.39 -2.43
N LYS A 59 10.01 3.70 -3.35
CA LYS A 59 8.56 3.77 -3.41
C LYS A 59 8.00 3.02 -2.22
N VAL A 60 7.09 3.65 -1.49
CA VAL A 60 6.51 3.09 -0.27
C VAL A 60 5.01 3.26 -0.25
N LEU A 61 4.35 2.33 0.43
CA LEU A 61 2.91 2.33 0.58
C LEU A 61 2.57 2.26 2.07
N ARG A 62 1.84 3.25 2.55
CA ARG A 62 1.31 3.21 3.91
C ARG A 62 -0.04 2.51 3.85
N ALA A 63 -0.20 1.46 4.64
CA ALA A 63 -1.43 0.68 4.63
C ALA A 63 -1.77 0.20 6.03
N TRP A 64 -3.06 -0.08 6.24
CA TRP A 64 -3.53 -0.73 7.45
C TRP A 64 -3.45 -2.23 7.20
N ASP A 65 -2.55 -2.89 7.89
CA ASP A 65 -2.31 -4.32 7.73
C ASP A 65 -3.31 -5.05 8.62
N ILE A 66 -4.29 -5.68 8.00
CA ILE A 66 -5.39 -6.31 8.74
C ILE A 66 -4.94 -7.63 9.31
N GLU A 67 -4.34 -8.47 8.47
CA GLU A 67 -3.91 -9.79 8.88
C GLU A 67 -2.86 -10.31 7.92
N GLY A 68 -2.16 -11.34 8.34
CA GLY A 68 -1.17 -12.00 7.51
C GLY A 68 0.18 -12.11 8.20
N ALA A 69 1.20 -12.45 7.42
CA ALA A 69 2.55 -12.66 7.95
C ALA A 69 3.19 -11.34 8.34
N SER A 70 3.78 -11.27 9.52
CA SER A 70 4.48 -10.08 9.98
C SER A 70 5.51 -10.49 11.02
N HIS A 71 6.77 -10.09 10.79
CA HIS A 71 7.82 -10.40 11.74
C HIS A 71 7.59 -9.69 13.08
N THR A 72 7.29 -8.38 13.03
CA THR A 72 7.14 -7.62 14.28
C THR A 72 5.92 -8.06 15.05
N ALA A 73 4.86 -8.51 14.37
CA ALA A 73 3.70 -9.05 15.06
C ALA A 73 4.04 -10.37 15.74
N SER A 74 4.84 -11.22 15.08
CA SER A 74 5.18 -12.52 15.64
C SER A 74 6.00 -12.43 16.90
N ILE A 75 6.77 -11.34 17.07
CA ILE A 75 7.55 -11.14 18.28
C ILE A 75 6.89 -10.12 19.23
N GLY A 76 5.67 -9.69 18.91
CA GLY A 76 4.89 -8.85 19.81
C GLY A 76 5.21 -7.38 19.80
N GLU A 77 6.08 -6.91 18.90
CA GLU A 77 6.44 -5.49 18.84
C GLU A 77 5.39 -4.64 18.17
N GLN A 78 4.78 -5.17 17.10
CA GLN A 78 3.77 -4.45 16.35
C GLN A 78 2.64 -5.43 16.03
N PRO A 79 1.70 -5.58 16.94
CA PRO A 79 0.62 -6.53 16.71
C PRO A 79 -0.28 -6.11 15.54
N LEU A 80 -0.92 -7.08 14.93
CA LEU A 80 -1.90 -6.84 13.89
C LEU A 80 -3.28 -6.84 14.51
N PRO A 81 -4.22 -6.02 13.98
CA PRO A 81 -4.02 -5.12 12.84
C PRO A 81 -3.25 -3.87 13.23
N GLY A 82 -2.68 -3.19 12.26
CA GLY A 82 -1.95 -1.96 12.55
C GLY A 82 -1.37 -1.33 11.30
N TRP A 83 -0.86 -0.12 11.48
CA TRP A 83 -0.24 0.61 10.37
C TRP A 83 1.11 -0.01 10.01
N ARG A 84 1.39 -0.06 8.71
CA ARG A 84 2.67 -0.54 8.18
C ARG A 84 3.08 0.32 7.00
N LEU A 85 4.39 0.45 6.80
CA LEU A 85 4.93 1.11 5.62
C LEU A 85 5.65 0.04 4.80
N PHE A 86 5.09 -0.28 3.64
CA PHE A 86 5.62 -1.33 2.78
C PHE A 86 6.47 -0.74 1.68
N ARG A 87 7.60 -1.35 1.39
CA ARG A 87 8.38 -1.00 0.22
C ARG A 87 7.81 -1.73 -0.98
N LEU A 88 7.57 -1.01 -2.06
CA LEU A 88 6.98 -1.62 -3.25
C LEU A 88 7.89 -2.69 -3.87
N ASP A 89 9.21 -2.51 -3.77
CA ASP A 89 10.13 -3.49 -4.33
C ASP A 89 10.11 -4.81 -3.57
N ARG A 90 9.47 -4.87 -2.43
CA ARG A 90 9.31 -6.10 -1.66
C ARG A 90 7.93 -6.73 -1.82
N ILE A 91 7.07 -6.12 -2.63
CA ILE A 91 5.75 -6.68 -2.92
C ILE A 91 5.87 -7.52 -4.18
N GLY A 92 5.62 -8.82 -4.04
CA GLY A 92 5.71 -9.75 -5.16
C GLY A 92 4.44 -9.84 -5.98
N SER A 93 3.28 -9.62 -5.34
CA SER A 93 2.02 -9.57 -6.04
C SER A 93 1.09 -8.59 -5.35
N TYR A 94 0.16 -8.00 -6.09
CA TYR A 94 -0.74 -6.97 -5.61
C TYR A 94 -2.10 -7.25 -6.23
N ALA A 95 -3.01 -7.83 -5.46
CA ALA A 95 -4.31 -8.25 -5.96
C ALA A 95 -5.41 -7.40 -5.35
N ILE A 96 -6.05 -6.59 -6.16
CA ILE A 96 -7.14 -5.71 -5.72
C ILE A 96 -8.43 -6.51 -5.67
N ASP A 97 -9.16 -6.37 -4.57
CA ASP A 97 -10.48 -6.97 -4.45
C ASP A 97 -11.50 -5.96 -4.99
N PRO A 98 -12.12 -6.22 -6.13
CA PRO A 98 -13.00 -5.22 -6.74
C PRO A 98 -14.32 -5.02 -5.98
N LYS A 99 -14.64 -5.92 -5.07
CA LYS A 99 -15.91 -5.86 -4.35
C LYS A 99 -15.80 -5.32 -2.94
N GLU A 100 -14.64 -5.50 -2.31
CA GLU A 100 -14.49 -5.08 -0.92
C GLU A 100 -13.82 -3.74 -0.84
N LYS A 101 -14.46 -2.81 -0.14
CA LYS A 101 -13.94 -1.46 0.02
C LYS A 101 -13.98 -1.06 1.47
N PHE A 102 -13.14 -0.07 1.82
CA PHE A 102 -13.19 0.50 3.15
C PHE A 102 -13.72 1.94 3.03
N ASP A 103 -14.72 2.26 3.84
CA ASP A 103 -15.45 3.52 3.71
C ASP A 103 -15.01 4.58 4.68
N SER A 104 -14.27 4.21 5.70
CA SER A 104 -13.81 5.17 6.70
C SER A 104 -12.35 4.88 7.04
N SER A 105 -11.66 5.91 7.49
CA SER A 105 -10.25 5.77 7.82
C SER A 105 -10.07 5.06 9.15
N LYS A 106 -8.99 4.33 9.26
CA LYS A 106 -8.58 3.73 10.53
C LYS A 106 -7.99 4.79 11.44
N PRO A 107 -7.95 4.53 12.75
CA PRO A 107 -7.44 5.52 13.70
C PRO A 107 -6.03 5.97 13.36
N ASN A 108 -5.78 7.24 13.58
CA ASN A 108 -4.46 7.85 13.39
C ASN A 108 -4.01 7.94 11.94
N TYR A 109 -4.94 7.85 11.00
CA TYR A 109 -4.62 8.06 9.59
C TYR A 109 -4.07 9.47 9.40
N ASN A 110 -2.93 9.55 8.73
CA ASN A 110 -2.28 10.84 8.49
C ASN A 110 -1.98 10.99 7.00
N PRO A 111 -2.76 11.81 6.27
CA PRO A 111 -2.49 12.03 4.85
C PRO A 111 -1.20 12.80 4.59
N ASN A 112 -0.58 13.36 5.64
CA ASN A 112 0.73 13.97 5.53
C ASN A 112 1.77 13.04 6.14
N ASP A 113 1.79 11.81 5.70
CA ASP A 113 2.58 10.72 6.25
C ASP A 113 4.04 11.13 6.42
N LYS A 114 4.54 11.07 7.65
CA LYS A 114 5.90 11.49 7.95
C LYS A 114 6.95 10.51 7.46
N GLY A 115 6.55 9.31 7.09
CA GLY A 115 7.46 8.33 6.52
C GLY A 115 7.76 8.58 5.04
N MET A 116 7.12 9.60 4.45
CA MET A 116 7.29 9.90 3.04
C MET A 116 7.84 11.30 2.87
N LYS A 117 8.89 11.42 2.07
CA LYS A 117 9.41 12.72 1.69
C LYS A 117 8.51 13.35 0.63
N SER A 118 7.96 12.54 -0.26
CA SER A 118 7.13 13.01 -1.35
C SER A 118 5.90 12.10 -1.43
N ILE A 119 4.72 12.69 -1.31
CA ILE A 119 3.46 11.95 -1.33
C ILE A 119 2.81 12.12 -2.69
N MET A 120 2.47 11.01 -3.34
CA MET A 120 1.85 11.06 -4.66
C MET A 120 0.33 11.03 -4.56
N ILE A 121 -0.22 10.22 -3.68
CA ILE A 121 -1.67 10.12 -3.53
C ILE A 121 -2.00 9.55 -2.17
N CYS A 122 -3.12 9.99 -1.60
CA CYS A 122 -3.66 9.45 -0.37
C CYS A 122 -5.15 9.23 -0.52
N ALA A 123 -5.68 8.29 0.25
CA ALA A 123 -7.10 7.98 0.23
C ALA A 123 -7.90 9.13 0.79
N GLU A 124 -9.04 9.42 0.15
CA GLU A 124 -9.94 10.47 0.57
C GLU A 124 -11.28 9.87 0.96
N PHE A 125 -11.89 10.46 1.98
CA PHE A 125 -13.16 9.99 2.53
C PHE A 125 -14.18 11.11 2.50
N GLU A 126 -15.36 10.80 2.00
CA GLU A 126 -16.31 11.84 1.67
C GLU A 126 -16.97 12.51 2.83
N ASN A 127 -17.08 11.87 3.92
CA ASN A 127 -17.89 12.39 4.96
C ASN A 127 -17.21 13.23 5.94
N LEU A 128 -16.11 13.78 5.56
CA LEU A 128 -15.32 14.47 6.53
C LEU A 128 -15.86 15.76 6.94
N GLU A 129 -16.76 16.30 6.18
CA GLU A 129 -17.22 17.55 6.45
C GLU A 129 -18.08 17.59 7.52
N ILE A 130 -18.49 16.88 7.98
CA ILE A 130 -19.40 17.14 8.89
C ILE A 130 -19.38 17.64 9.81
#